data_612dbb53d962b63e3a7fc4a286329503
#
_entry.id   612dbb53d962b63e3a7fc4a286329503
#
_cell.length_a   1.000
_cell.length_b   1.000
_cell.length_c   1.000
_cell.angle_alpha   90.00
_cell.angle_beta   90.00
_cell.angle_gamma   90.00
#
_symmetry.space_group_name_H-M   'P 1'
#
loop_
_entity.id
_entity.type
_entity.pdbx_description
1 polymer ?
#
loop_
_entity_poly.entity_id
_entity_poly.type
_entity_poly.pdbx_seq_one_letter_code
_entity_poly.pdbx_strand_id
1 'polypeptide(L)'
;MRLAFTLEYDGTSFSGFQSQKNVPTVQDSVEEALKKITNQNCRINYSGRTDAGVHALSQVCDFETTVKRTDKEWINGMNSNLPSTISVKDIFKVPDTFNSRFSAVERKYSYVIYNSKNKPLFLERNTYWVRNSLDIDQMKEQLQSFKGCLLYTSPSPRDSDQ
;
A
#
# COMPACT_ATOMS: atom_id res chain seq x y z
N MET A 1 -14.82 17.72 -6.46
CA MET A 1 -15.28 16.30 -6.35
C MET A 1 -14.18 15.45 -5.81
N ARG A 2 -14.54 14.45 -5.03
CA ARG A 2 -13.61 13.50 -4.45
C ARG A 2 -13.64 12.17 -5.18
N LEU A 3 -12.47 11.62 -5.48
CA LEU A 3 -12.28 10.32 -6.10
C LEU A 3 -11.48 9.43 -5.18
N ALA A 4 -11.93 8.18 -5.01
CA ALA A 4 -11.16 7.13 -4.34
C ALA A 4 -10.67 6.13 -5.40
N PHE A 5 -9.51 5.53 -5.17
CA PHE A 5 -8.92 4.56 -6.08
C PHE A 5 -8.14 3.49 -5.31
N THR A 6 -7.95 2.34 -5.94
CA THR A 6 -7.15 1.25 -5.40
C THR A 6 -5.82 1.14 -6.12
N LEU A 7 -4.75 0.99 -5.33
CA LEU A 7 -3.38 0.80 -5.82
C LEU A 7 -2.89 -0.60 -5.51
N GLU A 8 -2.23 -1.20 -6.50
CA GLU A 8 -1.33 -2.33 -6.32
C GLU A 8 0.10 -1.85 -6.56
N TYR A 9 1.05 -2.26 -5.72
CA TYR A 9 2.46 -1.90 -5.92
C TYR A 9 3.45 -2.92 -5.37
N ASP A 10 4.56 -3.07 -6.08
CA ASP A 10 5.78 -3.70 -5.61
C ASP A 10 6.61 -2.65 -4.85
N GLY A 11 6.68 -2.79 -3.52
CA GLY A 11 7.36 -1.86 -2.63
C GLY A 11 8.89 -1.98 -2.62
N THR A 12 9.48 -2.94 -3.31
CA THR A 12 10.92 -3.27 -3.23
C THR A 12 11.82 -2.05 -3.48
N SER A 13 11.44 -1.18 -4.41
CA SER A 13 12.23 -0.01 -4.82
C SER A 13 11.87 1.28 -4.07
N PHE A 14 10.95 1.20 -3.11
CA PHE A 14 10.45 2.38 -2.38
C PHE A 14 10.87 2.37 -0.91
N SER A 15 11.12 3.55 -0.39
CA SER A 15 11.37 3.80 1.04
C SER A 15 10.07 3.86 1.86
N GLY A 16 9.07 3.10 1.43
CA GLY A 16 7.73 3.05 2.00
C GLY A 16 6.71 3.85 1.19
N PHE A 17 5.49 3.90 1.73
CA PHE A 17 4.38 4.57 1.06
C PHE A 17 4.45 6.09 1.18
N GLN A 18 4.60 6.59 2.41
CA GLN A 18 4.51 8.02 2.73
C GLN A 18 5.66 8.83 2.13
N SER A 19 5.34 10.00 1.59
CA SER A 19 6.31 10.99 1.09
C SER A 19 7.39 11.32 2.13
N GLN A 20 8.64 11.24 1.72
CA GLN A 20 9.83 11.53 2.52
C GLN A 20 10.83 12.33 1.69
N LYS A 21 11.68 13.11 2.38
CA LYS A 21 12.66 13.96 1.70
C LYS A 21 13.78 13.12 1.09
N ASN A 22 14.06 13.34 -0.20
CA ASN A 22 15.21 12.80 -0.94
C ASN A 22 15.24 11.25 -1.12
N VAL A 23 14.11 10.57 -1.00
CA VAL A 23 14.00 9.14 -1.26
C VAL A 23 12.74 8.82 -2.07
N PRO A 24 12.74 7.78 -2.92
CA PRO A 24 11.57 7.40 -3.70
C PRO A 24 10.47 6.82 -2.79
N THR A 25 9.24 7.31 -2.95
CA THR A 25 8.07 6.81 -2.24
C THR A 25 6.90 6.55 -3.18
N VAL A 26 5.99 5.68 -2.78
CA VAL A 26 4.79 5.37 -3.57
C VAL A 26 3.90 6.62 -3.69
N GLN A 27 3.72 7.36 -2.59
CA GLN A 27 2.92 8.59 -2.56
C GLN A 27 3.43 9.63 -3.56
N ASP A 28 4.73 9.91 -3.58
CA ASP A 28 5.30 10.92 -4.49
C ASP A 28 5.12 10.52 -5.95
N SER A 29 5.29 9.23 -6.27
CA SER A 29 5.06 8.70 -7.62
C SER A 29 3.61 8.88 -8.08
N VAL A 30 2.65 8.63 -7.19
CA VAL A 30 1.22 8.79 -7.48
C VAL A 30 0.83 10.26 -7.62
N GLU A 31 1.30 11.12 -6.72
CA GLU A 31 1.03 12.57 -6.77
C GLU A 31 1.64 13.21 -8.02
N GLU A 32 2.84 12.75 -8.46
CA GLU A 32 3.45 13.19 -9.70
C GLU A 32 2.63 12.75 -10.93
N ALA A 33 2.17 11.50 -10.98
CA ALA A 33 1.30 11.01 -12.04
C ALA A 33 0.00 11.81 -12.11
N LEU A 34 -0.65 12.08 -10.97
CA LEU A 34 -1.84 12.93 -10.88
C LEU A 34 -1.56 14.35 -11.38
N LYS A 35 -0.43 14.94 -11.01
CA LYS A 35 -0.02 16.28 -11.47
C LYS A 35 0.10 16.34 -12.98
N LYS A 36 0.70 15.32 -13.62
CA LYS A 36 0.85 15.27 -15.09
C LYS A 36 -0.48 15.23 -15.82
N ILE A 37 -1.46 14.49 -15.29
CA ILE A 37 -2.77 14.33 -15.96
C ILE A 37 -3.79 15.42 -15.62
N THR A 38 -3.65 16.08 -14.48
CA THR A 38 -4.60 17.13 -14.03
C THR A 38 -4.07 18.54 -14.20
N ASN A 39 -2.75 18.69 -14.36
CA ASN A 39 -2.02 19.97 -14.25
C ASN A 39 -2.27 20.68 -12.90
N GLN A 40 -2.57 19.92 -11.85
CA GLN A 40 -2.83 20.40 -10.48
C GLN A 40 -1.97 19.63 -9.49
N ASN A 41 -1.60 20.27 -8.39
CA ASN A 41 -0.96 19.57 -7.27
C ASN A 41 -2.06 18.87 -6.44
N CYS A 42 -2.29 17.60 -6.70
CA CYS A 42 -3.25 16.78 -5.97
C CYS A 42 -2.55 16.03 -4.85
N ARG A 43 -2.87 16.38 -3.61
CA ARG A 43 -2.42 15.59 -2.44
C ARG A 43 -3.34 14.42 -2.25
N ILE A 44 -2.78 13.22 -2.01
CA ILE A 44 -3.58 12.02 -1.74
C ILE A 44 -3.69 11.74 -0.24
N ASN A 45 -4.87 11.28 0.19
CA ASN A 45 -5.03 10.53 1.43
C ASN A 45 -4.88 9.04 1.14
N TYR A 46 -4.57 8.23 2.16
CA TYR A 46 -4.38 6.79 2.02
C TYR A 46 -4.77 6.05 3.29
N SER A 47 -5.25 4.81 3.14
CA SER A 47 -5.83 4.02 4.23
C SER A 47 -4.81 3.52 5.25
N GLY A 48 -3.54 3.36 4.86
CA GLY A 48 -2.49 2.89 5.76
C GLY A 48 -1.10 3.17 5.20
N ARG A 49 -0.14 3.33 6.10
CA ARG A 49 1.28 3.42 5.75
C ARG A 49 1.85 2.01 5.61
N THR A 50 2.72 1.83 4.63
CA THR A 50 3.58 0.65 4.52
C THR A 50 5.03 1.07 4.63
N ASP A 51 5.84 0.21 5.25
CA ASP A 51 7.29 0.43 5.38
C ASP A 51 8.04 0.18 4.08
N ALA A 52 9.33 0.50 4.08
CA ALA A 52 10.23 0.22 2.96
C ALA A 52 10.17 -1.26 2.57
N GLY A 53 10.05 -1.53 1.29
CA GLY A 53 9.99 -2.89 0.74
C GLY A 53 8.63 -3.59 0.85
N VAL A 54 7.65 -3.06 1.58
CA VAL A 54 6.34 -3.70 1.74
C VAL A 54 5.49 -3.47 0.51
N HIS A 55 4.91 -4.56 -0.02
CA HIS A 55 3.99 -4.56 -1.16
C HIS A 55 2.55 -4.28 -0.72
N ALA A 56 1.69 -3.92 -1.67
CA ALA A 56 0.25 -3.92 -1.45
C ALA A 56 -0.48 -4.43 -2.70
N LEU A 57 -1.57 -5.18 -2.47
CA LEU A 57 -2.46 -5.66 -3.53
C LEU A 57 -3.66 -4.72 -3.73
N SER A 58 -4.05 -3.95 -2.71
CA SER A 58 -5.22 -3.07 -2.76
C SER A 58 -5.14 -1.98 -1.68
N GLN A 59 -4.21 -1.04 -1.84
CA GLN A 59 -4.15 0.16 -1.00
C GLN A 59 -5.21 1.16 -1.47
N VAL A 60 -6.11 1.55 -0.59
CA VAL A 60 -7.14 2.55 -0.90
C VAL A 60 -6.58 3.95 -0.67
N CYS A 61 -6.73 4.80 -1.69
CA CYS A 61 -6.36 6.21 -1.65
C CYS A 61 -7.53 7.07 -2.10
N ASP A 62 -7.52 8.36 -1.74
CA ASP A 62 -8.45 9.36 -2.26
C ASP A 62 -7.77 10.70 -2.48
N PHE A 63 -8.35 11.50 -3.39
CA PHE A 63 -7.93 12.87 -3.67
C PHE A 63 -9.08 13.74 -4.13
N GLU A 64 -8.87 15.05 -4.06
CA GLU A 64 -9.79 16.04 -4.59
C GLU A 64 -9.32 16.58 -5.93
N THR A 65 -10.26 16.79 -6.86
CA THR A 65 -9.98 17.40 -8.15
C THR A 65 -11.19 18.11 -8.72
N THR A 66 -10.94 19.11 -9.57
CA THR A 66 -11.96 19.77 -10.39
C THR A 66 -12.05 19.19 -11.80
N VAL A 67 -11.06 18.40 -12.19
CA VAL A 67 -10.97 17.78 -13.53
C VAL A 67 -11.99 16.67 -13.67
N LYS A 68 -12.76 16.69 -14.76
CA LYS A 68 -13.74 15.66 -15.09
C LYS A 68 -13.18 14.73 -16.14
N ARG A 69 -13.17 13.44 -15.85
CA ARG A 69 -12.78 12.35 -16.75
C ARG A 69 -13.64 11.13 -16.44
N THR A 70 -13.73 10.23 -17.38
CA THR A 70 -14.29 8.89 -17.16
C THR A 70 -13.33 8.04 -16.33
N ASP A 71 -13.83 7.00 -15.67
CA ASP A 71 -13.01 6.08 -14.85
C ASP A 71 -11.88 5.46 -15.68
N LYS A 72 -12.18 5.09 -16.93
CA LYS A 72 -11.19 4.54 -17.88
C LYS A 72 -10.08 5.55 -18.20
N GLU A 73 -10.42 6.82 -18.42
CA GLU A 73 -9.43 7.87 -18.69
C GLU A 73 -8.54 8.14 -17.46
N TRP A 74 -9.12 8.09 -16.26
CA TRP A 74 -8.36 8.22 -15.03
C TRP A 74 -7.37 7.06 -14.87
N ILE A 75 -7.84 5.82 -14.94
CA ILE A 75 -7.01 4.62 -14.78
C ILE A 75 -5.89 4.59 -15.83
N ASN A 76 -6.23 4.78 -17.10
CA ASN A 76 -5.24 4.77 -18.18
C ASN A 76 -4.24 5.93 -18.03
N GLY A 77 -4.73 7.14 -17.73
CA GLY A 77 -3.88 8.32 -17.57
C GLY A 77 -2.91 8.17 -16.39
N MET A 78 -3.37 7.67 -15.26
CA MET A 78 -2.50 7.39 -14.11
C MET A 78 -1.48 6.31 -14.44
N ASN A 79 -1.91 5.15 -14.95
CA ASN A 79 -1.04 4.02 -15.25
C ASN A 79 0.01 4.34 -16.33
N SER A 80 -0.29 5.22 -17.28
CA SER A 80 0.68 5.68 -18.29
C SER A 80 1.79 6.57 -17.72
N ASN A 81 1.60 7.14 -16.53
CA ASN A 81 2.54 8.04 -15.88
C ASN A 81 3.17 7.46 -14.62
N LEU A 82 2.68 6.32 -14.14
CA LEU A 82 3.24 5.58 -13.01
C LEU A 82 4.41 4.70 -13.45
N PRO A 83 5.38 4.42 -12.55
CA PRO A 83 6.39 3.40 -12.82
C PRO A 83 5.74 2.01 -12.91
N SER A 84 6.37 1.08 -13.62
CA SER A 84 5.86 -0.28 -13.83
C SER A 84 5.60 -1.09 -12.54
N THR A 85 6.12 -0.60 -11.43
CA THR A 85 5.96 -1.18 -10.09
C THR A 85 4.73 -0.70 -9.34
N ILE A 86 3.94 0.21 -9.91
CA ILE A 86 2.68 0.73 -9.33
C ILE A 86 1.60 0.67 -10.38
N SER A 87 0.41 0.19 -10.00
CA SER A 87 -0.78 0.14 -10.86
C SER A 87 -2.02 0.58 -10.12
N VAL A 88 -2.81 1.46 -10.75
CA VAL A 88 -4.18 1.78 -10.35
C VAL A 88 -5.09 0.71 -10.93
N LYS A 89 -5.91 0.08 -10.09
CA LYS A 89 -6.84 -0.98 -10.49
C LYS A 89 -8.24 -0.46 -10.73
N ASP A 90 -8.73 0.33 -9.79
CA ASP A 90 -10.09 0.86 -9.83
C ASP A 90 -10.11 2.31 -9.38
N ILE A 91 -11.11 3.07 -9.82
CA ILE A 91 -11.38 4.43 -9.38
C ILE A 91 -12.90 4.64 -9.22
N PHE A 92 -13.28 5.38 -8.20
CA PHE A 92 -14.69 5.58 -7.83
C PHE A 92 -14.92 7.02 -7.43
N LYS A 93 -16.06 7.58 -7.84
CA LYS A 93 -16.54 8.83 -7.26
C LYS A 93 -17.12 8.55 -5.88
N VAL A 94 -16.66 9.29 -4.88
CA VAL A 94 -17.08 9.15 -3.49
C VAL A 94 -17.65 10.46 -2.95
N PRO A 95 -18.44 10.44 -1.85
CA PRO A 95 -18.88 11.66 -1.16
C PRO A 95 -17.68 12.52 -0.71
N ASP A 96 -17.84 13.83 -0.69
CA ASP A 96 -16.78 14.76 -0.27
C ASP A 96 -16.35 14.55 1.19
N THR A 97 -17.20 13.91 2.01
CA THR A 97 -16.90 13.51 3.40
C THR A 97 -16.03 12.26 3.51
N PHE A 98 -15.83 11.51 2.41
CA PHE A 98 -15.00 10.31 2.42
C PHE A 98 -13.54 10.67 2.68
N ASN A 99 -12.87 9.85 3.48
CA ASN A 99 -11.43 9.92 3.69
C ASN A 99 -10.89 8.50 3.88
N SER A 100 -10.01 8.05 2.99
CA SER A 100 -9.50 6.68 2.97
C SER A 100 -8.84 6.26 4.29
N ARG A 101 -8.25 7.20 5.04
CA ARG A 101 -7.64 6.91 6.34
C ARG A 101 -8.68 6.65 7.44
N PHE A 102 -9.71 7.51 7.52
CA PHE A 102 -10.69 7.49 8.61
C PHE A 102 -11.91 6.62 8.29
N SER A 103 -12.23 6.44 7.02
CA SER A 103 -13.32 5.57 6.55
C SER A 103 -12.91 4.09 6.44
N ALA A 104 -11.65 3.76 6.71
CA ALA A 104 -11.17 2.38 6.65
C ALA A 104 -11.76 1.56 7.80
N VAL A 105 -12.51 0.50 7.45
CA VAL A 105 -13.14 -0.43 8.41
C VAL A 105 -12.28 -1.68 8.66
N GLU A 106 -11.40 -2.02 7.71
CA GLU A 106 -10.53 -3.20 7.79
C GLU A 106 -9.17 -2.91 7.14
N ARG A 107 -8.11 -3.52 7.70
CA ARG A 107 -6.79 -3.64 7.08
C ARG A 107 -6.35 -5.08 7.14
N LYS A 108 -6.11 -5.68 5.97
CA LYS A 108 -5.68 -7.07 5.84
C LYS A 108 -4.19 -7.11 5.50
N TYR A 109 -3.45 -7.89 6.28
CA TYR A 109 -2.04 -8.14 6.05
C TYR A 109 -1.80 -9.62 5.77
N SER A 110 -0.92 -9.91 4.82
CA SER A 110 -0.50 -11.27 4.49
C SER A 110 1.02 -11.35 4.55
N TYR A 111 1.51 -12.29 5.34
CA TYR A 111 2.92 -12.61 5.41
C TYR A 111 3.13 -13.98 4.79
N VAL A 112 3.78 -14.02 3.63
CA VAL A 112 3.91 -15.24 2.84
C VAL A 112 5.26 -15.91 3.14
N ILE A 113 5.20 -17.14 3.67
CA ILE A 113 6.38 -17.94 3.99
C ILE A 113 6.51 -19.05 2.95
N TYR A 114 7.69 -19.13 2.32
CA TYR A 114 8.07 -20.23 1.45
C TYR A 114 8.96 -21.22 2.21
N ASN A 115 8.35 -22.32 2.68
CA ASN A 115 9.06 -23.34 3.46
C ASN A 115 9.56 -24.46 2.53
N SER A 116 10.86 -24.48 2.25
CA SER A 116 11.49 -25.45 1.37
C SER A 116 12.99 -25.54 1.62
N LYS A 117 13.59 -26.72 1.38
CA LYS A 117 15.04 -26.91 1.44
C LYS A 117 15.80 -26.02 0.43
N ASN A 118 15.19 -25.74 -0.72
CA ASN A 118 15.77 -24.95 -1.79
C ASN A 118 15.15 -23.55 -1.82
N LYS A 119 16.01 -22.53 -2.01
CA LYS A 119 15.58 -21.13 -2.14
C LYS A 119 14.74 -20.94 -3.41
N PRO A 120 13.58 -20.26 -3.36
CA PRO A 120 12.82 -19.95 -4.55
C PRO A 120 13.51 -18.86 -5.38
N LEU A 121 13.55 -19.03 -6.69
CA LEU A 121 14.08 -18.00 -7.58
C LEU A 121 13.02 -16.93 -7.90
N PHE A 122 11.84 -17.38 -8.33
CA PHE A 122 10.79 -16.47 -8.80
C PHE A 122 9.94 -15.86 -7.68
N LEU A 123 9.91 -16.47 -6.50
CA LEU A 123 9.14 -16.01 -5.35
C LEU A 123 9.97 -15.25 -4.31
N GLU A 124 11.26 -15.08 -4.55
CA GLU A 124 12.21 -14.50 -3.58
C GLU A 124 11.77 -13.11 -3.09
N ARG A 125 11.22 -12.27 -3.97
CA ARG A 125 10.80 -10.90 -3.62
C ARG A 125 9.49 -10.82 -2.87
N ASN A 126 8.66 -11.87 -2.98
CA ASN A 126 7.28 -11.86 -2.47
C ASN A 126 7.06 -12.82 -1.31
N THR A 127 8.13 -13.55 -0.90
CA THR A 127 8.03 -14.56 0.17
C THR A 127 9.24 -14.51 1.09
N TYR A 128 9.02 -14.85 2.36
CA TYR A 128 10.09 -15.11 3.29
C TYR A 128 10.49 -16.58 3.22
N TRP A 129 11.71 -16.86 2.75
CA TRP A 129 12.18 -18.22 2.64
C TRP A 129 12.68 -18.77 3.98
N VAL A 130 12.15 -19.93 4.36
CA VAL A 130 12.56 -20.70 5.54
C VAL A 130 13.01 -22.09 5.10
N ARG A 131 14.28 -22.40 5.37
CA ARG A 131 14.90 -23.67 4.96
C ARG A 131 14.46 -24.84 5.85
N ASN A 132 14.39 -24.60 7.16
CA ASN A 132 14.04 -25.62 8.13
C ASN A 132 12.55 -25.92 8.09
N SER A 133 12.19 -27.17 8.36
CA SER A 133 10.79 -27.56 8.48
C SER A 133 10.10 -26.75 9.58
N LEU A 134 8.93 -26.21 9.28
CA LEU A 134 8.08 -25.46 10.21
C LEU A 134 7.00 -26.39 10.76
N ASP A 135 6.76 -26.29 12.06
CA ASP A 135 5.61 -26.91 12.71
C ASP A 135 4.40 -25.98 12.58
N ILE A 136 3.55 -26.30 11.59
CA ILE A 136 2.37 -25.48 11.25
C ILE A 136 1.33 -25.50 12.38
N ASP A 137 1.21 -26.59 13.10
CA ASP A 137 0.20 -26.70 14.16
C ASP A 137 0.62 -25.90 15.39
N GLN A 138 1.90 -25.94 15.76
CA GLN A 138 2.45 -25.08 16.79
C GLN A 138 2.34 -23.58 16.38
N MET A 139 2.60 -23.24 15.12
CA MET A 139 2.41 -21.86 14.62
C MET A 139 0.96 -21.40 14.76
N LYS A 140 -0.01 -22.24 14.40
CA LYS A 140 -1.44 -21.92 14.53
C LYS A 140 -1.83 -21.71 16.00
N GLU A 141 -1.33 -22.53 16.88
CA GLU A 141 -1.57 -22.39 18.34
C GLU A 141 -1.05 -21.05 18.85
N GLN A 142 0.19 -20.70 18.51
CA GLN A 142 0.80 -19.44 18.93
C GLN A 142 0.10 -18.21 18.35
N LEU A 143 -0.46 -18.31 17.13
CA LEU A 143 -1.23 -17.24 16.52
C LEU A 143 -2.52 -16.88 17.29
N GLN A 144 -3.04 -17.76 18.15
CA GLN A 144 -4.20 -17.44 18.97
C GLN A 144 -3.90 -16.29 19.98
N SER A 145 -2.65 -16.15 20.42
CA SER A 145 -2.23 -15.07 21.32
C SER A 145 -2.25 -13.69 20.67
N PHE A 146 -2.31 -13.62 19.33
CA PHE A 146 -2.44 -12.35 18.58
C PHE A 146 -3.90 -11.96 18.29
N LYS A 147 -4.88 -12.76 18.72
CA LYS A 147 -6.29 -12.41 18.57
C LYS A 147 -6.76 -11.49 19.69
N GLY A 148 -7.57 -10.49 19.33
CA GLY A 148 -8.21 -9.58 20.27
C GLY A 148 -7.61 -8.17 20.27
N CYS A 149 -7.95 -7.41 21.29
CA CYS A 149 -7.41 -6.07 21.48
C CYS A 149 -6.03 -6.17 22.17
N LEU A 150 -4.98 -5.97 21.39
CA LEU A 150 -3.61 -5.99 21.91
C LEU A 150 -3.12 -4.56 22.15
N LEU A 151 -2.62 -4.30 23.33
CA LEU A 151 -1.92 -3.06 23.65
C LEU A 151 -0.44 -3.19 23.22
N TYR A 152 -0.03 -2.46 22.21
CA TYR A 152 1.37 -2.36 21.83
C TYR A 152 2.07 -1.39 22.80
N THR A 153 2.85 -1.92 23.73
CA THR A 153 3.57 -1.13 24.74
C THR A 153 4.96 -0.65 24.28
N SER A 154 5.44 -1.16 23.16
CA SER A 154 6.70 -0.68 22.56
C SER A 154 6.41 0.48 21.62
N PRO A 155 7.04 1.66 21.83
CA PRO A 155 6.93 2.75 20.84
C PRO A 155 7.50 2.26 19.51
N SER A 156 6.71 2.41 18.45
CA SER A 156 7.21 2.23 17.10
C SER A 156 8.26 3.32 16.84
N PRO A 157 9.35 3.05 16.09
CA PRO A 157 10.28 4.09 15.66
C PRO A 157 9.60 5.26 14.92
N ARG A 158 8.35 5.08 14.48
CA ARG A 158 7.52 6.10 13.84
C ARG A 158 6.80 7.03 14.81
N ASP A 159 6.69 6.66 16.10
CA ASP A 159 5.98 7.47 17.09
C ASP A 159 6.91 8.51 17.72
N SER A 160 8.22 8.45 17.44
CA SER A 160 9.23 9.39 17.93
C SER A 160 9.37 10.67 17.09
N ASP A 161 8.70 10.75 15.93
CA ASP A 161 8.78 11.89 14.99
C ASP A 161 7.49 12.76 14.98
N GLN A 162 6.78 12.84 16.10
CA GLN A 162 5.64 13.76 16.29
C GLN A 162 5.96 14.90 17.24
#